data_70824fc9141932ac460080da9623b579
#
_entry.id   70824fc9141932ac460080da9623b579
#
_cell.length_a   1.000
_cell.length_b   1.000
_cell.length_c   1.000
_cell.angle_alpha   90.00
_cell.angle_beta   90.00
_cell.angle_gamma   90.00
#
_symmetry.space_group_name_H-M   'P 1'
#
loop_
_entity.id
_entity.type
_entity.pdbx_description
1 polymer ?
#
loop_
_entity_poly.entity_id
_entity_poly.type
_entity_poly.pdbx_seq_one_letter_code
_entity_poly.pdbx_strand_id
1 'polypeptide(L)'
;MNRAKQLSVWLSRIRKCRGFGVQSPFAYRLIRYVINEHYPYYAYKELAATVSGIGRTERKLCRLYFRLANDTQASVWINVAESSPSQMENAVCQYIRRGCGKTEMLHFSAGVNVSSGCDDAFDASQLQVVRLVLDGHFQQSYQYILNKVGEKSILVLEGIRLNHDTKKFWKDVVHDKRTGVTFDLYDCGIVFFDKKRTKQHYVVNF
;
A
#
# COMPACT_ATOMS: atom_id res chain seq x y z
N MET A 1 10.42 11.88 -8.93
CA MET A 1 10.68 12.91 -7.87
C MET A 1 12.16 13.28 -7.87
N ASN A 2 12.51 14.60 -7.86
CA ASN A 2 13.91 15.06 -7.87
C ASN A 2 14.63 14.69 -6.55
N ARG A 3 15.95 14.38 -6.61
CA ARG A 3 16.77 13.99 -5.42
C ARG A 3 16.73 15.02 -4.30
N ALA A 4 16.73 16.32 -4.62
CA ALA A 4 16.63 17.39 -3.63
C ALA A 4 15.31 17.35 -2.85
N LYS A 5 14.17 17.09 -3.53
CA LYS A 5 12.86 16.95 -2.90
C LYS A 5 12.81 15.69 -2.02
N GLN A 6 13.42 14.59 -2.44
CA GLN A 6 13.52 13.37 -1.62
C GLN A 6 14.28 13.62 -0.33
N LEU A 7 15.40 14.32 -0.41
CA LEU A 7 16.22 14.66 0.75
C LEU A 7 15.49 15.60 1.71
N SER A 8 14.82 16.63 1.18
CA SER A 8 13.99 17.54 1.99
C SER A 8 12.86 16.81 2.73
N VAL A 9 12.17 15.91 2.05
CA VAL A 9 11.11 15.07 2.67
C VAL A 9 11.70 14.18 3.75
N TRP A 10 12.82 13.53 3.48
CA TRP A 10 13.50 12.68 4.45
C TRP A 10 13.93 13.46 5.70
N LEU A 11 14.55 14.63 5.52
CA LEU A 11 14.95 15.51 6.61
C LEU A 11 13.75 15.98 7.46
N SER A 12 12.63 16.35 6.82
CA SER A 12 11.41 16.77 7.52
C SER A 12 10.77 15.66 8.35
N ARG A 13 11.03 14.41 8.01
CA ARG A 13 10.48 13.21 8.64
C ARG A 13 11.49 12.43 9.49
N ILE A 14 12.75 12.87 9.59
CA ILE A 14 13.83 12.12 10.26
C ILE A 14 13.52 11.81 11.74
N ARG A 15 12.76 12.69 12.39
CA ARG A 15 12.31 12.53 13.78
C ARG A 15 10.99 11.78 13.91
N LYS A 16 10.34 11.44 12.78
CA LYS A 16 9.03 10.79 12.77
C LYS A 16 9.18 9.30 12.53
N CYS A 17 8.75 8.55 13.52
CA CYS A 17 8.48 7.11 13.51
C CYS A 17 9.46 6.19 12.79
N ARG A 18 10.62 5.96 13.40
CA ARG A 18 11.38 4.71 13.18
C ARG A 18 11.01 3.63 14.21
N GLY A 19 9.82 3.73 14.82
CA GLY A 19 9.36 2.88 15.90
C GLY A 19 9.58 3.44 17.32
N PHE A 20 10.41 4.47 17.50
CA PHE A 20 10.57 5.13 18.80
C PHE A 20 9.29 5.89 19.20
N GLY A 21 8.80 5.68 20.41
CA GLY A 21 7.60 6.32 20.94
C GLY A 21 6.27 5.72 20.45
N VAL A 22 6.31 4.63 19.68
CA VAL A 22 5.11 3.90 19.26
C VAL A 22 4.71 2.93 20.37
N GLN A 23 3.61 3.23 21.05
CA GLN A 23 3.12 2.40 22.17
C GLN A 23 2.39 1.13 21.70
N SER A 24 1.81 1.15 20.49
CA SER A 24 1.11 0.00 19.93
C SER A 24 2.11 -1.08 19.47
N PRO A 25 2.10 -2.31 20.06
CA PRO A 25 2.97 -3.42 19.63
C PRO A 25 2.77 -3.77 18.15
N PHE A 26 1.53 -3.71 17.67
CA PHE A 26 1.19 -3.93 16.26
C PHE A 26 1.85 -2.88 15.36
N ALA A 27 1.67 -1.60 15.66
CA ALA A 27 2.23 -0.52 14.85
C ALA A 27 3.77 -0.54 14.89
N TYR A 28 4.36 -0.79 16.07
CA TYR A 28 5.80 -0.95 16.22
C TYR A 28 6.34 -2.09 15.33
N ARG A 29 5.71 -3.27 15.40
CA ARG A 29 6.09 -4.44 14.58
C ARG A 29 6.02 -4.12 13.09
N LEU A 30 4.92 -3.53 12.63
CA LEU A 30 4.74 -3.19 11.21
C LEU A 30 5.77 -2.15 10.74
N ILE A 31 5.99 -1.09 11.54
CA ILE A 31 6.98 -0.06 11.19
C ILE A 31 8.38 -0.65 11.14
N ARG A 32 8.75 -1.46 12.13
CA ARG A 32 10.12 -1.95 12.29
C ARG A 32 10.47 -3.06 11.32
N TYR A 33 9.56 -4.02 11.13
CA TYR A 33 9.86 -5.27 10.44
C TYR A 33 9.19 -5.42 9.06
N VAL A 34 8.33 -4.46 8.66
CA VAL A 34 7.73 -4.45 7.33
C VAL A 34 8.07 -3.16 6.59
N ILE A 35 7.74 -2.01 7.17
CA ILE A 35 7.92 -0.72 6.49
C ILE A 35 9.40 -0.35 6.37
N ASN A 36 10.12 -0.32 7.50
CA ASN A 36 11.53 0.08 7.60
C ASN A 36 12.50 -1.11 7.64
N GLU A 37 12.09 -2.27 7.18
CA GLU A 37 12.97 -3.42 7.05
C GLU A 37 13.96 -3.21 5.90
N HIS A 38 15.24 -3.35 6.23
CA HIS A 38 16.36 -3.17 5.29
C HIS A 38 17.11 -4.48 5.01
N TYR A 39 16.53 -5.61 5.40
CA TYR A 39 17.18 -6.90 5.21
C TYR A 39 17.42 -7.18 3.71
N PRO A 40 18.59 -7.68 3.32
CA PRO A 40 18.89 -8.00 1.92
C PRO A 40 18.27 -9.35 1.53
N TYR A 41 16.98 -9.37 1.28
CA TYR A 41 16.31 -10.59 0.81
C TYR A 41 16.95 -11.10 -0.50
N TYR A 42 17.19 -12.40 -0.59
CA TYR A 42 17.76 -13.03 -1.80
C TYR A 42 16.95 -12.70 -3.07
N ALA A 43 15.62 -12.71 -2.94
CA ALA A 43 14.71 -12.35 -4.02
C ALA A 43 14.96 -10.96 -4.62
N TYR A 44 15.49 -10.01 -3.85
CA TYR A 44 15.73 -8.66 -4.37
C TYR A 44 16.80 -8.59 -5.46
N LYS A 45 17.82 -9.47 -5.39
CA LYS A 45 18.86 -9.54 -6.40
C LYS A 45 18.30 -10.10 -7.72
N GLU A 46 17.51 -11.17 -7.64
CA GLU A 46 16.85 -11.78 -8.80
C GLU A 46 15.84 -10.81 -9.43
N LEU A 47 14.97 -10.20 -8.60
CA LEU A 47 13.97 -9.23 -9.06
C LEU A 47 14.61 -7.98 -9.67
N ALA A 48 15.76 -7.53 -9.17
CA ALA A 48 16.48 -6.41 -9.76
C ALA A 48 17.06 -6.74 -11.16
N ALA A 49 17.34 -8.00 -11.44
CA ALA A 49 17.81 -8.45 -12.75
C ALA A 49 16.67 -8.65 -13.75
N THR A 50 15.50 -9.11 -13.28
CA THR A 50 14.33 -9.41 -14.15
C THR A 50 13.42 -8.21 -14.37
N VAL A 51 13.30 -7.33 -13.37
CA VAL A 51 12.46 -6.12 -13.44
C VAL A 51 13.30 -4.92 -13.87
N SER A 52 13.14 -4.52 -15.12
CA SER A 52 13.77 -3.33 -15.70
C SER A 52 12.77 -2.18 -15.89
N GLY A 53 13.24 -0.98 -16.18
CA GLY A 53 12.40 0.15 -16.57
C GLY A 53 11.64 0.85 -15.44
N ILE A 54 11.79 0.44 -14.18
CA ILE A 54 11.17 1.11 -13.03
C ILE A 54 12.13 2.03 -12.30
N GLY A 55 11.64 3.18 -11.85
CA GLY A 55 12.39 4.18 -11.12
C GLY A 55 12.74 3.76 -9.68
N ARG A 56 13.56 4.57 -9.01
CA ARG A 56 14.01 4.30 -7.63
C ARG A 56 12.84 4.26 -6.65
N THR A 57 11.91 5.19 -6.75
CA THR A 57 10.73 5.27 -5.87
C THR A 57 9.82 4.06 -6.09
N GLU A 58 9.56 3.70 -7.34
CA GLU A 58 8.76 2.54 -7.72
C GLU A 58 9.37 1.24 -7.18
N ARG A 59 10.68 1.07 -7.34
CA ARG A 59 11.40 -0.09 -6.78
C ARG A 59 11.31 -0.16 -5.27
N LYS A 60 11.31 0.97 -4.59
CA LYS A 60 11.13 1.06 -3.14
C LYS A 60 9.73 0.62 -2.73
N LEU A 61 8.70 1.05 -3.45
CA LEU A 61 7.31 0.61 -3.25
C LEU A 61 7.16 -0.90 -3.52
N CYS A 62 7.71 -1.41 -4.61
CA CYS A 62 7.70 -2.85 -4.91
C CYS A 62 8.34 -3.68 -3.78
N ARG A 63 9.46 -3.23 -3.21
CA ARG A 63 10.07 -3.89 -2.04
C ARG A 63 9.17 -3.83 -0.80
N LEU A 64 8.44 -2.75 -0.59
CA LEU A 64 7.42 -2.69 0.47
C LEU A 64 6.32 -3.73 0.23
N TYR A 65 5.82 -3.84 -1.00
CA TYR A 65 4.77 -4.80 -1.35
C TYR A 65 5.24 -6.25 -1.18
N PHE A 66 6.48 -6.55 -1.55
CA PHE A 66 7.11 -7.84 -1.24
C PHE A 66 7.06 -8.14 0.26
N ARG A 67 7.51 -7.20 1.11
CA ARG A 67 7.55 -7.40 2.57
C ARG A 67 6.14 -7.49 3.16
N LEU A 68 5.21 -6.68 2.66
CA LEU A 68 3.81 -6.72 3.10
C LEU A 68 3.17 -8.07 2.72
N ALA A 69 3.40 -8.58 1.52
CA ALA A 69 2.94 -9.90 1.10
C ALA A 69 3.56 -11.02 1.95
N ASN A 70 4.86 -10.94 2.21
CA ASN A 70 5.58 -11.91 3.06
C ASN A 70 5.08 -11.88 4.51
N ASP A 71 4.77 -10.72 5.06
CA ASP A 71 4.29 -10.58 6.44
C ASP A 71 2.83 -11.00 6.60
N THR A 72 1.97 -10.58 5.67
CA THR A 72 0.53 -10.82 5.77
C THR A 72 0.12 -12.21 5.33
N GLN A 73 0.85 -12.82 4.39
CA GLN A 73 0.48 -14.09 3.74
C GLN A 73 -0.97 -14.08 3.24
N ALA A 74 -1.42 -12.91 2.73
CA ALA A 74 -2.78 -12.71 2.28
C ALA A 74 -3.15 -13.70 1.17
N SER A 75 -4.35 -14.26 1.22
CA SER A 75 -4.86 -15.18 0.19
C SER A 75 -5.06 -14.48 -1.16
N VAL A 76 -5.51 -13.22 -1.10
CA VAL A 76 -5.82 -12.42 -2.29
C VAL A 76 -5.15 -11.06 -2.21
N TRP A 77 -4.58 -10.62 -3.33
CA TRP A 77 -4.10 -9.27 -3.54
C TRP A 77 -4.79 -8.65 -4.76
N ILE A 78 -5.54 -7.60 -4.53
CA ILE A 78 -6.33 -6.91 -5.55
C ILE A 78 -5.61 -5.62 -5.94
N ASN A 79 -5.25 -5.49 -7.22
CA ASN A 79 -4.71 -4.26 -7.79
C ASN A 79 -5.80 -3.51 -8.54
N VAL A 80 -5.99 -2.24 -8.19
CA VAL A 80 -6.91 -1.32 -8.87
C VAL A 80 -6.10 -0.13 -9.38
N ALA A 81 -6.00 0.01 -10.70
CA ALA A 81 -5.29 1.10 -11.37
C ALA A 81 -5.98 1.46 -12.68
N GLU A 82 -5.85 2.70 -13.14
CA GLU A 82 -6.52 3.17 -14.37
C GLU A 82 -5.90 2.59 -15.64
N SER A 83 -4.61 2.33 -15.62
CA SER A 83 -3.84 1.96 -16.81
C SER A 83 -3.80 0.46 -17.06
N SER A 84 -3.78 0.08 -18.33
CA SER A 84 -3.40 -1.25 -18.80
C SER A 84 -2.05 -1.68 -18.21
N PRO A 85 -1.71 -2.98 -18.20
CA PRO A 85 -0.53 -3.51 -17.53
C PRO A 85 0.73 -2.75 -17.94
N SER A 86 1.15 -1.84 -17.07
CA SER A 86 2.38 -1.07 -17.21
C SER A 86 3.58 -1.88 -16.72
N GLN A 87 4.80 -1.41 -17.03
CA GLN A 87 6.02 -2.00 -16.46
C GLN A 87 5.96 -2.00 -14.92
N MET A 88 5.37 -0.97 -14.32
CA MET A 88 5.18 -0.90 -12.87
C MET A 88 4.22 -1.97 -12.36
N GLU A 89 3.08 -2.20 -13.01
CA GLU A 89 2.12 -3.24 -12.62
C GLU A 89 2.73 -4.63 -12.70
N ASN A 90 3.50 -4.92 -13.76
CA ASN A 90 4.23 -6.17 -13.88
C ASN A 90 5.28 -6.33 -12.77
N ALA A 91 6.01 -5.26 -12.44
CA ALA A 91 6.95 -5.26 -11.33
C ALA A 91 6.26 -5.55 -10.00
N VAL A 92 5.15 -4.88 -9.71
CA VAL A 92 4.33 -5.08 -8.50
C VAL A 92 3.94 -6.55 -8.36
N CYS A 93 3.41 -7.17 -9.43
CA CYS A 93 3.03 -8.59 -9.43
C CYS A 93 4.21 -9.52 -9.10
N GLN A 94 5.36 -9.29 -9.74
CA GLN A 94 6.55 -10.13 -9.51
C GLN A 94 7.04 -10.02 -8.05
N TYR A 95 7.07 -8.81 -7.49
CA TYR A 95 7.50 -8.61 -6.10
C TYR A 95 6.52 -9.22 -5.10
N ILE A 96 5.19 -9.10 -5.31
CA ILE A 96 4.18 -9.69 -4.43
C ILE A 96 4.27 -11.22 -4.48
N ARG A 97 4.30 -11.82 -5.67
CA ARG A 97 4.42 -13.28 -5.84
C ARG A 97 5.70 -13.85 -5.22
N ARG A 98 6.79 -13.11 -5.27
CA ARG A 98 8.04 -13.51 -4.60
C ARG A 98 7.98 -13.34 -3.08
N GLY A 99 7.16 -12.42 -2.57
CA GLY A 99 6.88 -12.27 -1.14
C GLY A 99 5.97 -13.36 -0.59
N CYS A 100 4.93 -13.73 -1.36
CA CYS A 100 4.02 -14.82 -1.04
C CYS A 100 3.56 -15.53 -2.32
N GLY A 101 4.09 -16.73 -2.57
CA GLY A 101 3.77 -17.50 -3.78
C GLY A 101 2.35 -18.06 -3.83
N LYS A 102 1.63 -18.04 -2.71
CA LYS A 102 0.26 -18.56 -2.61
C LYS A 102 -0.80 -17.47 -2.85
N THR A 103 -0.39 -16.19 -2.88
CA THR A 103 -1.31 -15.08 -3.07
C THR A 103 -1.89 -15.08 -4.49
N GLU A 104 -3.20 -15.13 -4.58
CA GLU A 104 -3.92 -14.89 -5.82
C GLU A 104 -3.87 -13.40 -6.18
N MET A 105 -3.52 -13.09 -7.43
CA MET A 105 -3.37 -11.73 -7.92
C MET A 105 -4.53 -11.38 -8.84
N LEU A 106 -5.34 -10.40 -8.45
CA LEU A 106 -6.46 -9.90 -9.24
C LEU A 106 -6.19 -8.46 -9.68
N HIS A 107 -6.58 -8.12 -10.91
CA HIS A 107 -6.35 -6.80 -11.51
C HIS A 107 -7.65 -6.23 -12.03
N PHE A 108 -7.97 -5.00 -11.64
CA PHE A 108 -9.14 -4.28 -12.08
C PHE A 108 -8.77 -2.87 -12.54
N SER A 109 -9.42 -2.41 -13.59
CA SER A 109 -9.31 -1.02 -14.02
C SER A 109 -10.07 -0.12 -13.06
N ALA A 110 -9.47 0.99 -12.65
CA ALA A 110 -10.14 2.03 -11.88
C ALA A 110 -11.25 2.69 -12.72
N GLY A 111 -12.37 3.09 -12.08
CA GLY A 111 -13.48 3.78 -12.73
C GLY A 111 -14.80 2.99 -12.67
N VAL A 112 -15.68 3.30 -13.62
CA VAL A 112 -17.09 2.81 -13.64
C VAL A 112 -17.21 1.29 -13.71
N ASN A 113 -16.21 0.61 -14.24
CA ASN A 113 -16.23 -0.85 -14.43
C ASN A 113 -15.72 -1.67 -13.23
N VAL A 114 -15.32 -1.02 -12.13
CA VAL A 114 -14.88 -1.75 -10.92
C VAL A 114 -16.03 -2.61 -10.36
N SER A 115 -17.29 -2.19 -10.54
CA SER A 115 -18.46 -2.91 -10.02
C SER A 115 -18.83 -4.18 -10.80
N SER A 116 -18.55 -4.26 -12.09
CA SER A 116 -19.09 -5.34 -12.93
C SER A 116 -18.28 -6.65 -12.95
N GLY A 117 -17.12 -6.70 -12.32
CA GLY A 117 -16.28 -7.91 -12.30
C GLY A 117 -15.57 -8.19 -10.98
N CYS A 118 -15.79 -7.33 -9.98
CA CYS A 118 -15.06 -7.40 -8.72
C CYS A 118 -15.85 -7.99 -7.55
N ASP A 119 -17.16 -8.22 -7.68
CA ASP A 119 -17.99 -8.61 -6.54
C ASP A 119 -17.54 -9.93 -5.91
N ASP A 120 -17.20 -10.91 -6.73
CA ASP A 120 -16.71 -12.22 -6.28
C ASP A 120 -15.25 -12.19 -5.78
N ALA A 121 -14.51 -11.13 -6.08
CA ALA A 121 -13.11 -10.98 -5.67
C ALA A 121 -12.96 -10.53 -4.22
N PHE A 122 -13.98 -9.90 -3.65
CA PHE A 122 -13.95 -9.39 -2.28
C PHE A 122 -14.63 -10.37 -1.32
N ASP A 123 -13.83 -10.97 -0.47
CA ASP A 123 -14.31 -11.75 0.68
C ASP A 123 -13.88 -11.07 1.97
N ALA A 124 -14.82 -10.36 2.60
CA ALA A 124 -14.57 -9.63 3.86
C ALA A 124 -14.16 -10.55 5.03
N SER A 125 -14.39 -11.86 4.93
CA SER A 125 -13.99 -12.86 5.93
C SER A 125 -12.53 -13.23 5.87
N GLN A 126 -11.89 -13.05 4.71
CA GLN A 126 -10.49 -13.41 4.45
C GLN A 126 -9.54 -12.21 4.62
N LEU A 127 -8.26 -12.52 4.82
CA LEU A 127 -7.22 -11.52 4.78
C LEU A 127 -6.90 -11.16 3.33
N GLN A 128 -7.25 -9.94 2.96
CA GLN A 128 -7.06 -9.40 1.63
C GLN A 128 -6.23 -8.12 1.68
N VAL A 129 -5.38 -7.93 0.68
CA VAL A 129 -4.69 -6.66 0.46
C VAL A 129 -5.22 -6.04 -0.83
N VAL A 130 -5.72 -4.82 -0.73
CA VAL A 130 -6.19 -4.05 -1.88
C VAL A 130 -5.21 -2.91 -2.11
N ARG A 131 -4.63 -2.81 -3.30
CA ARG A 131 -3.83 -1.67 -3.75
C ARG A 131 -4.65 -0.83 -4.71
N LEU A 132 -4.87 0.43 -4.36
CA LEU A 132 -5.51 1.42 -5.21
C LEU A 132 -4.50 2.52 -5.56
N VAL A 133 -4.26 2.72 -6.85
CA VAL A 133 -3.49 3.85 -7.36
C VAL A 133 -4.40 5.07 -7.44
N LEU A 134 -3.95 6.19 -6.88
CA LEU A 134 -4.72 7.44 -6.85
C LEU A 134 -4.50 8.25 -8.14
N ASP A 135 -4.92 7.67 -9.25
CA ASP A 135 -4.97 8.28 -10.57
C ASP A 135 -6.42 8.38 -11.06
N GLY A 136 -6.69 9.23 -12.04
CA GLY A 136 -8.00 9.36 -12.70
C GLY A 136 -9.22 9.30 -11.75
N HIS A 137 -9.99 8.23 -11.87
CA HIS A 137 -11.29 8.06 -11.18
C HIS A 137 -11.19 7.35 -9.82
N PHE A 138 -10.10 7.49 -9.09
CA PHE A 138 -9.84 6.78 -7.83
C PHE A 138 -10.93 6.97 -6.76
N GLN A 139 -11.65 8.10 -6.73
CA GLN A 139 -12.69 8.34 -5.71
C GLN A 139 -13.83 7.32 -5.81
N GLN A 140 -14.28 7.01 -7.02
CA GLN A 140 -15.34 6.02 -7.24
C GLN A 140 -14.86 4.63 -6.85
N SER A 141 -13.65 4.26 -7.28
CA SER A 141 -13.03 2.99 -6.91
C SER A 141 -12.84 2.85 -5.40
N TYR A 142 -12.44 3.92 -4.72
CA TYR A 142 -12.30 3.93 -3.25
C TYR A 142 -13.65 3.70 -2.56
N GLN A 143 -14.71 4.38 -2.96
CA GLN A 143 -16.04 4.19 -2.35
C GLN A 143 -16.55 2.76 -2.56
N TYR A 144 -16.34 2.19 -3.73
CA TYR A 144 -16.68 0.80 -4.00
C TYR A 144 -15.89 -0.16 -3.08
N ILE A 145 -14.56 -0.02 -3.03
CA ILE A 145 -13.68 -0.82 -2.18
C ILE A 145 -14.11 -0.72 -0.72
N LEU A 146 -14.39 0.49 -0.25
CA LEU A 146 -14.72 0.75 1.15
C LEU A 146 -16.03 0.07 1.61
N ASN A 147 -16.94 -0.21 0.69
CA ASN A 147 -18.17 -0.95 0.95
C ASN A 147 -17.97 -2.49 0.96
N LYS A 148 -16.81 -2.96 0.45
CA LYS A 148 -16.50 -4.39 0.30
C LYS A 148 -15.45 -4.91 1.28
N VAL A 149 -14.59 -4.03 1.80
CA VAL A 149 -13.52 -4.41 2.73
C VAL A 149 -14.06 -4.74 4.11
N GLY A 150 -13.49 -5.78 4.73
CA GLY A 150 -13.79 -6.20 6.10
C GLY A 150 -12.67 -5.83 7.09
N GLU A 151 -12.85 -6.23 8.36
CA GLU A 151 -11.87 -5.94 9.43
C GLU A 151 -10.47 -6.53 9.17
N LYS A 152 -10.38 -7.61 8.40
CA LYS A 152 -9.10 -8.25 8.03
C LYS A 152 -8.45 -7.63 6.80
N SER A 153 -9.15 -6.74 6.08
CA SER A 153 -8.63 -6.13 4.86
C SER A 153 -7.56 -5.09 5.17
N ILE A 154 -6.60 -4.98 4.26
CA ILE A 154 -5.56 -3.97 4.26
C ILE A 154 -5.68 -3.19 2.95
N LEU A 155 -5.79 -1.86 3.02
CA LEU A 155 -5.83 -1.01 1.84
C LEU A 155 -4.53 -0.22 1.73
N VAL A 156 -3.89 -0.31 0.57
CA VAL A 156 -2.72 0.47 0.20
C VAL A 156 -3.14 1.49 -0.84
N LEU A 157 -3.02 2.77 -0.50
CA LEU A 157 -3.31 3.90 -1.38
C LEU A 157 -1.98 4.44 -1.92
N GLU A 158 -1.71 4.24 -3.21
CA GLU A 158 -0.49 4.73 -3.85
C GLU A 158 -0.72 6.12 -4.46
N GLY A 159 0.24 7.03 -4.29
CA GLY A 159 0.15 8.38 -4.82
C GLY A 159 -0.56 9.39 -3.91
N ILE A 160 -0.62 9.17 -2.60
CA ILE A 160 -1.31 10.05 -1.62
C ILE A 160 -0.79 11.50 -1.58
N ARG A 161 0.30 11.80 -2.30
CA ARG A 161 0.88 13.15 -2.42
C ARG A 161 1.20 13.53 -3.86
N LEU A 162 0.53 12.90 -4.82
CA LEU A 162 0.72 13.18 -6.23
C LEU A 162 0.36 14.64 -6.55
N ASN A 163 -0.80 15.10 -6.07
CA ASN A 163 -1.31 16.45 -6.27
C ASN A 163 -2.05 16.97 -5.01
N HIS A 164 -2.72 18.10 -5.13
CA HIS A 164 -3.50 18.70 -4.03
C HIS A 164 -4.69 17.81 -3.64
N ASP A 165 -5.39 17.25 -4.63
CA ASP A 165 -6.62 16.48 -4.41
C ASP A 165 -6.32 15.14 -3.73
N THR A 166 -5.26 14.44 -4.14
CA THR A 166 -4.83 13.21 -3.47
C THR A 166 -4.36 13.46 -2.03
N LYS A 167 -3.75 14.62 -1.76
CA LYS A 167 -3.39 15.00 -0.37
C LYS A 167 -4.61 15.29 0.49
N LYS A 168 -5.62 15.98 -0.06
CA LYS A 168 -6.88 16.26 0.63
C LYS A 168 -7.60 14.93 0.88
N PHE A 169 -7.74 14.12 -0.15
CA PHE A 169 -8.34 12.81 -0.06
C PHE A 169 -7.68 11.93 1.02
N TRP A 170 -6.35 11.87 1.06
CA TRP A 170 -5.65 11.13 2.12
C TRP A 170 -6.00 11.60 3.53
N LYS A 171 -6.11 12.92 3.74
CA LYS A 171 -6.56 13.46 5.02
C LYS A 171 -7.98 13.01 5.36
N ASP A 172 -8.88 13.01 4.37
CA ASP A 172 -10.26 12.57 4.56
C ASP A 172 -10.30 11.08 4.93
N VAL A 173 -9.51 10.24 4.26
CA VAL A 173 -9.35 8.81 4.59
C VAL A 173 -8.86 8.61 6.02
N VAL A 174 -7.88 9.38 6.47
CA VAL A 174 -7.35 9.31 7.85
C VAL A 174 -8.43 9.65 8.87
N HIS A 175 -9.33 10.58 8.57
CA HIS A 175 -10.40 11.02 9.48
C HIS A 175 -11.68 10.17 9.36
N ASP A 176 -11.84 9.38 8.30
CA ASP A 176 -13.03 8.54 8.09
C ASP A 176 -13.21 7.55 9.25
N LYS A 177 -14.40 7.52 9.85
CA LYS A 177 -14.74 6.64 10.99
C LYS A 177 -14.68 5.15 10.65
N ARG A 178 -14.73 4.79 9.36
CA ARG A 178 -14.65 3.41 8.87
C ARG A 178 -13.23 2.88 8.88
N THR A 179 -12.22 3.74 8.80
CA THR A 179 -10.80 3.37 8.84
C THR A 179 -10.30 3.24 10.28
N GLY A 180 -9.38 2.31 10.51
CA GLY A 180 -8.71 2.09 11.79
C GLY A 180 -7.32 2.73 11.85
N VAL A 181 -6.28 1.91 12.01
CA VAL A 181 -4.89 2.38 12.05
C VAL A 181 -4.41 2.72 10.65
N THR A 182 -3.77 3.88 10.51
CA THR A 182 -3.26 4.37 9.22
C THR A 182 -1.78 4.74 9.29
N PHE A 183 -1.04 4.49 8.20
CA PHE A 183 0.38 4.81 8.07
C PHE A 183 0.62 5.66 6.84
N ASP A 184 1.17 6.87 7.01
CA ASP A 184 1.59 7.76 5.93
C ASP A 184 3.08 7.54 5.63
N LEU A 185 3.39 6.95 4.47
CA LEU A 185 4.75 6.66 4.02
C LEU A 185 5.25 7.68 2.96
N TYR A 186 4.54 8.77 2.77
CA TYR A 186 4.74 9.81 1.78
C TYR A 186 4.25 9.45 0.37
N ASP A 187 4.83 8.43 -0.26
CA ASP A 187 4.45 8.00 -1.63
C ASP A 187 3.21 7.10 -1.61
N CYS A 188 2.96 6.43 -0.48
CA CYS A 188 1.73 5.65 -0.27
C CYS A 188 1.22 5.75 1.18
N GLY A 189 -0.06 5.43 1.36
CA GLY A 189 -0.70 5.24 2.66
C GLY A 189 -1.13 3.79 2.85
N ILE A 190 -1.04 3.27 4.07
CA ILE A 190 -1.57 1.95 4.42
C ILE A 190 -2.69 2.14 5.44
N VAL A 191 -3.82 1.50 5.22
CA VAL A 191 -5.04 1.58 6.04
C VAL A 191 -5.43 0.19 6.51
N PHE A 192 -5.64 0.04 7.82
CA PHE A 192 -6.19 -1.15 8.44
C PHE A 192 -7.61 -0.87 8.90
N PHE A 193 -8.50 -1.86 8.82
CA PHE A 193 -9.92 -1.74 9.18
C PHE A 193 -10.28 -2.43 10.49
N ASP A 194 -9.31 -3.04 11.17
CA ASP A 194 -9.51 -3.71 12.46
C ASP A 194 -9.96 -2.72 13.54
N LYS A 195 -11.25 -2.77 13.87
CA LYS A 195 -11.89 -1.91 14.88
C LYS A 195 -11.57 -2.27 16.32
N LYS A 196 -10.96 -3.45 16.57
CA LYS A 196 -10.48 -3.83 17.91
C LYS A 196 -9.25 -3.00 18.30
N ARG A 197 -8.61 -2.35 17.34
CA ARG A 197 -7.47 -1.46 17.58
C ARG A 197 -7.92 -0.02 17.70
N THR A 198 -7.38 0.69 18.66
CA THR A 198 -7.60 2.15 18.76
C THR A 198 -7.14 2.82 17.47
N LYS A 199 -8.01 3.64 16.88
CA LYS A 199 -7.70 4.42 15.69
C LYS A 199 -6.51 5.34 15.95
N GLN A 200 -5.46 5.20 15.15
CA GLN A 200 -4.23 5.99 15.26
C GLN A 200 -3.66 6.26 13.86
N HIS A 201 -3.01 7.39 13.73
CA HIS A 201 -2.33 7.79 12.49
C HIS A 201 -0.84 7.94 12.71
N TYR A 202 -0.04 7.19 11.96
CA TYR A 202 1.41 7.21 12.03
C TYR A 202 2.01 7.80 10.76
N VAL A 203 2.82 8.85 10.91
CA VAL A 203 3.67 9.35 9.81
C VAL A 203 5.02 8.67 9.93
N VAL A 204 5.38 7.90 8.91
CA VAL A 204 6.62 7.09 8.92
C VAL A 204 7.61 7.67 7.92
N ASN A 205 8.87 7.73 8.32
CA ASN A 205 9.95 8.05 7.40
C ASN A 205 10.35 6.76 6.65
N PHE A 206 9.80 6.64 5.47
CA PHE A 206 9.97 5.48 4.60
C PHE A 206 10.89 5.82 3.44
#